data_9fb2c2a6540dee7b00d173cc92d17959
#
_entry.id   9fb2c2a6540dee7b00d173cc92d17959
#
_cell.length_a   1.000
_cell.length_b   1.000
_cell.length_c   1.000
_cell.angle_alpha   90.00
_cell.angle_beta   90.00
_cell.angle_gamma   90.00
#
_symmetry.space_group_name_H-M   'P 1'
#
loop_
_entity.id
_entity.type
_entity.pdbx_description
1 polymer ?
#
loop_
_entity_poly.entity_id
_entity_poly.type
_entity_poly.pdbx_seq_one_letter_code
_entity_poly.pdbx_strand_id
1 'polypeptide(L)'
;MRSYLDFEKPVAELEAKIAELRALESSDSAAAIGEEISRLESKAAQTLKDLYAELTPWQKTQVARHPDRPHCLDYVAALITDFVSLAGDRKFGDDVAIVGGFGRFRGESICVIGHEKGSSTESRLKHNFGMARPEGYRKAERLMQMADRFGIPVVSLVDTAGAYPGIGAEERGQGEAIARSTDASLELGVPNIAVVIGEGGSGGAIAIASANRVLMLEHAIYTVISPEGAASILWRDTSKAQEAATSMKITADDMMRFGVIDQIVTEPPGGAHRDPATAIASTGESIAHALEELAGLDRETVRRQRREKFLANGRALG
;
A
#
# COMPACT_ATOMS: atom_id res chain seq x y z
N MET A 1 -15.95 -12.17 12.79
CA MET A 1 -15.92 -13.30 11.82
C MET A 1 -14.95 -12.89 10.72
N ARG A 2 -13.98 -13.73 10.37
CA ARG A 2 -12.98 -13.41 9.34
C ARG A 2 -13.66 -13.28 7.98
N SER A 3 -13.30 -12.28 7.17
CA SER A 3 -13.72 -12.16 5.78
C SER A 3 -12.82 -13.02 4.89
N TYR A 4 -13.41 -13.77 3.97
CA TYR A 4 -12.68 -14.62 3.03
C TYR A 4 -12.94 -14.16 1.60
N LEU A 5 -11.91 -14.21 0.78
CA LEU A 5 -12.04 -14.02 -0.67
C LEU A 5 -12.58 -15.29 -1.33
N ASP A 6 -13.20 -15.16 -2.49
CA ASP A 6 -13.84 -16.30 -3.17
C ASP A 6 -12.91 -17.49 -3.41
N PHE A 7 -11.65 -17.23 -3.72
CA PHE A 7 -10.67 -18.28 -3.95
C PHE A 7 -10.16 -18.93 -2.64
N GLU A 8 -10.45 -18.36 -1.48
CA GLU A 8 -10.08 -18.89 -0.15
C GLU A 8 -11.13 -19.88 0.40
N LYS A 9 -12.22 -20.16 -0.32
CA LYS A 9 -13.26 -21.11 0.11
C LYS A 9 -12.72 -22.43 0.69
N PRO A 10 -11.70 -23.09 0.09
CA PRO A 10 -11.17 -24.33 0.65
C PRO A 10 -10.55 -24.15 2.05
N VAL A 11 -9.96 -23.00 2.33
CA VAL A 11 -9.40 -22.67 3.64
C VAL A 11 -10.52 -22.33 4.62
N ALA A 12 -11.52 -21.56 4.18
CA ALA A 12 -12.69 -21.19 4.96
C ALA A 12 -13.46 -22.42 5.46
N GLU A 13 -13.64 -23.44 4.64
CA GLU A 13 -14.30 -24.71 4.99
C GLU A 13 -13.51 -25.47 6.07
N LEU A 14 -12.18 -25.52 5.97
CA LEU A 14 -11.32 -26.14 6.97
C LEU A 14 -11.35 -25.38 8.30
N GLU A 15 -11.24 -24.04 8.27
CA GLU A 15 -11.28 -23.21 9.47
C GLU A 15 -12.66 -23.25 10.16
N ALA A 16 -13.77 -23.33 9.39
CA ALA A 16 -15.11 -23.54 9.94
C ALA A 16 -15.22 -24.88 10.67
N LYS A 17 -14.72 -25.95 10.08
CA LYS A 17 -14.72 -27.29 10.70
C LYS A 17 -13.86 -27.33 11.97
N ILE A 18 -12.73 -26.66 11.99
CA ILE A 18 -11.89 -26.51 13.20
C ILE A 18 -12.67 -25.79 14.30
N ALA A 19 -13.38 -24.70 13.97
CA ALA A 19 -14.20 -23.95 14.92
C ALA A 19 -15.33 -24.81 15.49
N GLU A 20 -16.02 -25.62 14.66
CA GLU A 20 -17.04 -26.57 15.10
C GLU A 20 -16.49 -27.60 16.08
N LEU A 21 -15.33 -28.23 15.75
CA LEU A 21 -14.69 -29.22 16.63
C LEU A 21 -14.26 -28.61 17.96
N ARG A 22 -13.71 -27.40 17.96
CA ARG A 22 -13.37 -26.66 19.19
C ARG A 22 -14.59 -26.36 20.06
N ALA A 23 -15.76 -26.08 19.46
CA ALA A 23 -17.00 -25.85 20.18
C ALA A 23 -17.59 -27.14 20.80
N LEU A 24 -17.22 -28.32 20.27
CA LEU A 24 -17.65 -29.64 20.74
C LEU A 24 -16.69 -30.25 21.78
N GLU A 25 -15.57 -29.61 22.09
CA GLU A 25 -14.54 -30.07 23.02
C GLU A 25 -15.09 -30.10 24.47
N SER A 26 -15.82 -31.16 24.79
CA SER A 26 -16.28 -31.49 26.14
C SER A 26 -15.47 -32.67 26.70
N SER A 27 -15.33 -32.77 27.98
CA SER A 27 -14.31 -33.48 28.76
C SER A 27 -14.02 -34.97 28.46
N ASP A 28 -14.87 -35.70 27.74
CA ASP A 28 -14.72 -37.16 27.57
C ASP A 28 -14.07 -37.61 26.21
N SER A 29 -13.90 -36.71 25.25
CA SER A 29 -13.31 -37.00 23.92
C SER A 29 -12.19 -36.06 23.52
N ALA A 30 -11.66 -35.28 24.43
CA ALA A 30 -10.71 -34.20 24.20
C ALA A 30 -9.44 -34.61 23.40
N ALA A 31 -8.87 -35.78 23.66
CA ALA A 31 -7.62 -36.20 23.04
C ALA A 31 -7.78 -36.50 21.53
N ALA A 32 -8.81 -37.27 21.14
CA ALA A 32 -9.07 -37.60 19.73
C ALA A 32 -9.52 -36.39 18.92
N ILE A 33 -10.32 -35.49 19.53
CA ILE A 33 -10.72 -34.23 18.92
C ILE A 33 -9.51 -33.32 18.75
N GLY A 34 -8.60 -33.24 19.72
CA GLY A 34 -7.38 -32.44 19.64
C GLY A 34 -6.44 -32.87 18.50
N GLU A 35 -6.26 -34.19 18.31
CA GLU A 35 -5.47 -34.70 17.16
C GLU A 35 -6.09 -34.33 15.82
N GLU A 36 -7.42 -34.45 15.68
CA GLU A 36 -8.10 -34.09 14.44
C GLU A 36 -8.05 -32.56 14.18
N ILE A 37 -8.19 -31.72 15.21
CA ILE A 37 -8.00 -30.27 15.11
C ILE A 37 -6.60 -29.96 14.60
N SER A 38 -5.55 -30.53 15.22
CA SER A 38 -4.16 -30.29 14.81
C SER A 38 -3.89 -30.72 13.36
N ARG A 39 -4.48 -31.83 12.94
CA ARG A 39 -4.41 -32.29 11.54
C ARG A 39 -5.08 -31.32 10.56
N LEU A 40 -6.25 -30.82 10.92
CA LEU A 40 -7.00 -29.86 10.08
C LEU A 40 -6.31 -28.48 10.04
N GLU A 41 -5.71 -28.03 11.15
CA GLU A 41 -4.92 -26.80 11.20
C GLU A 41 -3.71 -26.87 10.29
N SER A 42 -2.96 -27.99 10.35
CA SER A 42 -1.82 -28.23 9.47
C SER A 42 -2.25 -28.24 7.99
N LYS A 43 -3.39 -28.88 7.69
CA LYS A 43 -3.94 -28.90 6.34
C LYS A 43 -4.40 -27.53 5.89
N ALA A 44 -5.07 -26.74 6.74
CA ALA A 44 -5.49 -25.40 6.42
C ALA A 44 -4.30 -24.46 6.15
N ALA A 45 -3.25 -24.53 6.98
CA ALA A 45 -2.01 -23.78 6.80
C ALA A 45 -1.31 -24.14 5.48
N GLN A 46 -1.21 -25.43 5.15
CA GLN A 46 -0.61 -25.86 3.88
C GLN A 46 -1.46 -25.42 2.68
N THR A 47 -2.78 -25.62 2.74
CA THR A 47 -3.70 -25.19 1.66
C THR A 47 -3.61 -23.67 1.44
N LEU A 48 -3.55 -22.87 2.51
CA LEU A 48 -3.39 -21.43 2.42
C LEU A 48 -2.07 -21.06 1.74
N LYS A 49 -0.97 -21.69 2.15
CA LYS A 49 0.36 -21.45 1.58
C LYS A 49 0.39 -21.78 0.07
N ASP A 50 -0.19 -22.91 -0.33
CA ASP A 50 -0.23 -23.34 -1.72
C ASP A 50 -1.09 -22.38 -2.58
N LEU A 51 -2.24 -21.94 -2.07
CA LEU A 51 -3.10 -20.96 -2.74
C LEU A 51 -2.38 -19.62 -2.96
N TYR A 52 -1.67 -19.13 -1.94
CA TYR A 52 -1.00 -17.82 -2.02
C TYR A 52 0.32 -17.85 -2.80
N ALA A 53 0.89 -19.03 -3.03
CA ALA A 53 2.08 -19.18 -3.88
C ALA A 53 1.80 -18.92 -5.37
N GLU A 54 0.55 -19.09 -5.83
CA GLU A 54 0.19 -19.04 -7.25
C GLU A 54 -0.98 -18.09 -7.56
N LEU A 55 -1.09 -16.98 -6.80
CA LEU A 55 -2.15 -16.00 -7.04
C LEU A 55 -2.06 -15.36 -8.43
N THR A 56 -3.17 -15.37 -9.14
CA THR A 56 -3.32 -14.62 -10.39
C THR A 56 -3.27 -13.10 -10.13
N PRO A 57 -2.96 -12.25 -11.13
CA PRO A 57 -2.98 -10.79 -10.97
C PRO A 57 -4.33 -10.26 -10.48
N TRP A 58 -5.43 -10.89 -10.86
CA TRP A 58 -6.76 -10.55 -10.36
C TRP A 58 -6.93 -10.90 -8.87
N GLN A 59 -6.49 -12.08 -8.46
CA GLN A 59 -6.52 -12.46 -7.04
C GLN A 59 -5.62 -11.56 -6.20
N LYS A 60 -4.41 -11.19 -6.68
CA LYS A 60 -3.57 -10.17 -6.01
C LYS A 60 -4.31 -8.82 -5.90
N THR A 61 -5.07 -8.41 -6.93
CA THR A 61 -5.92 -7.21 -6.86
C THR A 61 -6.98 -7.30 -5.76
N GLN A 62 -7.62 -8.47 -5.62
CA GLN A 62 -8.61 -8.70 -4.56
C GLN A 62 -7.96 -8.67 -3.16
N VAL A 63 -6.77 -9.27 -3.00
CA VAL A 63 -5.99 -9.21 -1.75
C VAL A 63 -5.56 -7.77 -1.43
N ALA A 64 -5.08 -7.00 -2.42
CA ALA A 64 -4.71 -5.60 -2.24
C ALA A 64 -5.87 -4.73 -1.73
N ARG A 65 -7.10 -5.10 -2.09
CA ARG A 65 -8.35 -4.41 -1.72
C ARG A 65 -9.05 -4.98 -0.49
N HIS A 66 -8.46 -6.01 0.13
CA HIS A 66 -9.13 -6.67 1.26
C HIS A 66 -9.42 -5.67 2.38
N PRO A 67 -10.67 -5.63 2.92
CA PRO A 67 -11.09 -4.64 3.90
C PRO A 67 -10.33 -4.69 5.23
N ASP A 68 -9.80 -5.84 5.61
CA ASP A 68 -9.05 -6.05 6.85
C ASP A 68 -7.54 -5.86 6.66
N ARG A 69 -7.09 -5.40 5.48
CA ARG A 69 -5.70 -5.06 5.24
C ARG A 69 -5.31 -3.82 6.06
N PRO A 70 -4.12 -3.77 6.68
CA PRO A 70 -3.70 -2.60 7.43
C PRO A 70 -3.61 -1.37 6.52
N HIS A 71 -4.14 -0.24 6.98
CA HIS A 71 -4.14 1.05 6.30
C HIS A 71 -3.06 1.98 6.83
N CYS A 72 -2.89 3.15 6.24
CA CYS A 72 -1.84 4.11 6.58
C CYS A 72 -1.75 4.40 8.09
N LEU A 73 -2.87 4.64 8.75
CA LEU A 73 -2.90 4.94 10.19
C LEU A 73 -2.46 3.76 11.06
N ASP A 74 -2.66 2.52 10.61
CA ASP A 74 -2.17 1.32 11.33
C ASP A 74 -0.64 1.25 11.31
N TYR A 75 -0.04 1.54 10.15
CA TYR A 75 1.43 1.65 10.02
C TYR A 75 1.99 2.80 10.87
N VAL A 76 1.34 3.96 10.82
CA VAL A 76 1.74 5.11 11.64
C VAL A 76 1.68 4.78 13.12
N ALA A 77 0.58 4.19 13.59
CA ALA A 77 0.39 3.83 14.99
C ALA A 77 1.42 2.80 15.50
N ALA A 78 1.84 1.86 14.63
CA ALA A 78 2.76 0.80 15.01
C ALA A 78 4.24 1.18 14.87
N LEU A 79 4.59 2.02 13.89
CA LEU A 79 5.98 2.29 13.52
C LEU A 79 6.49 3.67 13.98
N ILE A 80 5.60 4.63 14.21
CA ILE A 80 5.96 6.03 14.45
C ILE A 80 5.57 6.45 15.85
N THR A 81 6.55 6.84 16.65
CA THR A 81 6.32 7.47 17.97
C THR A 81 6.24 8.99 17.85
N ASP A 82 5.62 9.65 18.82
CA ASP A 82 5.47 11.11 18.89
C ASP A 82 4.89 11.73 17.59
N PHE A 83 3.98 11.02 16.93
CA PHE A 83 3.42 11.49 15.66
C PHE A 83 2.50 12.70 15.85
N VAL A 84 2.85 13.79 15.17
CA VAL A 84 2.06 15.03 15.11
C VAL A 84 1.54 15.22 13.70
N SER A 85 0.22 15.02 13.51
CA SER A 85 -0.44 15.25 12.23
C SER A 85 -0.54 16.75 11.90
N LEU A 86 -0.27 17.11 10.65
CA LEU A 86 -0.33 18.49 10.17
C LEU A 86 -1.37 18.64 9.05
N ALA A 87 -2.57 19.04 9.42
CA ALA A 87 -3.71 19.23 8.52
C ALA A 87 -3.58 20.45 7.59
N GLY A 88 -4.31 20.42 6.50
CA GLY A 88 -4.58 21.54 5.59
C GLY A 88 -3.48 21.86 4.59
N ASP A 89 -3.90 22.39 3.45
CA ASP A 89 -3.04 22.78 2.32
C ASP A 89 -2.54 24.23 2.37
N ARG A 90 -3.03 25.03 3.32
CA ARG A 90 -2.77 26.48 3.46
C ARG A 90 -3.28 27.32 2.28
N LYS A 91 -4.19 26.79 1.47
CA LYS A 91 -4.81 27.49 0.33
C LYS A 91 -6.32 27.43 0.36
N PHE A 92 -6.90 26.23 0.45
CA PHE A 92 -8.35 26.02 0.38
C PHE A 92 -8.90 25.27 1.62
N GLY A 93 -8.30 24.14 1.98
CA GLY A 93 -8.85 23.33 3.05
C GLY A 93 -7.95 22.16 3.47
N ASP A 94 -8.57 21.19 4.13
CA ASP A 94 -7.94 19.91 4.43
C ASP A 94 -8.60 18.79 3.63
N ASP A 95 -7.82 17.78 3.29
CA ASP A 95 -8.30 16.52 2.75
C ASP A 95 -7.74 15.35 3.57
N VAL A 96 -8.62 14.71 4.29
CA VAL A 96 -8.27 13.60 5.19
C VAL A 96 -7.96 12.28 4.46
N ALA A 97 -8.14 12.22 3.14
CA ALA A 97 -7.68 11.11 2.32
C ALA A 97 -6.14 11.02 2.27
N ILE A 98 -5.44 12.15 2.50
CA ILE A 98 -4.00 12.14 2.79
C ILE A 98 -3.79 12.50 4.25
N VAL A 99 -3.16 11.60 4.98
CA VAL A 99 -2.62 11.84 6.32
C VAL A 99 -1.15 12.20 6.18
N GLY A 100 -0.67 13.16 6.97
CA GLY A 100 0.74 13.48 6.98
C GLY A 100 1.15 14.28 8.20
N GLY A 101 2.42 14.17 8.56
CA GLY A 101 2.96 14.83 9.75
C GLY A 101 4.39 14.38 10.04
N PHE A 102 4.86 14.71 11.22
CA PHE A 102 6.19 14.39 11.70
C PHE A 102 6.12 13.55 12.97
N GLY A 103 7.10 12.68 13.14
CA GLY A 103 7.23 11.83 14.31
C GLY A 103 8.64 11.25 14.40
N ARG A 104 8.77 10.13 15.11
CA ARG A 104 10.03 9.40 15.21
C ARG A 104 9.88 7.97 14.73
N PHE A 105 10.75 7.58 13.83
CA PHE A 105 10.92 6.21 13.39
C PHE A 105 12.23 5.67 13.94
N ARG A 106 12.18 4.67 14.80
CA ARG A 106 13.37 4.13 15.50
C ARG A 106 14.22 5.19 16.21
N GLY A 107 13.55 6.19 16.78
CA GLY A 107 14.19 7.29 17.50
C GLY A 107 14.61 8.49 16.64
N GLU A 108 14.70 8.34 15.31
CA GLU A 108 15.08 9.38 14.38
C GLU A 108 13.84 10.16 13.86
N SER A 109 14.02 11.44 13.59
CA SER A 109 12.96 12.28 13.05
C SER A 109 12.58 11.86 11.63
N ILE A 110 11.28 11.73 11.37
CA ILE A 110 10.74 11.30 10.08
C ILE A 110 9.51 12.13 9.71
N CYS A 111 9.36 12.44 8.43
CA CYS A 111 8.11 12.93 7.85
C CYS A 111 7.35 11.74 7.25
N VAL A 112 6.09 11.55 7.63
CA VAL A 112 5.24 10.51 7.05
C VAL A 112 4.08 11.16 6.30
N ILE A 113 3.82 10.64 5.10
CA ILE A 113 2.70 11.04 4.23
C ILE A 113 2.05 9.77 3.73
N GLY A 114 0.72 9.66 3.71
CA GLY A 114 0.11 8.45 3.19
C GLY A 114 -1.36 8.61 2.86
N HIS A 115 -1.84 7.72 2.00
CA HIS A 115 -3.26 7.60 1.69
C HIS A 115 -3.95 6.79 2.79
N GLU A 116 -5.00 7.35 3.36
CA GLU A 116 -5.85 6.65 4.31
C GLU A 116 -7.16 6.26 3.64
N LYS A 117 -7.46 4.97 3.63
CA LYS A 117 -8.72 4.44 3.06
C LYS A 117 -9.85 4.36 4.06
N GLY A 118 -9.52 4.19 5.33
CA GLY A 118 -10.46 3.89 6.40
C GLY A 118 -10.84 2.40 6.48
N SER A 119 -11.07 1.93 7.71
CA SER A 119 -11.36 0.52 8.03
C SER A 119 -12.85 0.20 8.15
N SER A 120 -13.70 1.18 8.51
CA SER A 120 -15.16 1.05 8.58
C SER A 120 -15.85 1.79 7.44
N THR A 121 -17.12 1.52 7.17
CA THR A 121 -17.91 2.23 6.16
C THR A 121 -17.89 3.75 6.38
N GLU A 122 -18.10 4.19 7.64
CA GLU A 122 -18.06 5.61 8.00
C GLU A 122 -16.67 6.21 7.74
N SER A 123 -15.63 5.54 8.22
CA SER A 123 -14.24 5.96 8.03
C SER A 123 -13.87 6.02 6.54
N ARG A 124 -14.28 5.05 5.73
CA ARG A 124 -14.04 5.05 4.28
C ARG A 124 -14.68 6.22 3.57
N LEU A 125 -15.93 6.54 3.92
CA LEU A 125 -16.61 7.73 3.39
C LEU A 125 -15.90 9.01 3.80
N LYS A 126 -15.47 9.12 5.06
CA LYS A 126 -14.70 10.26 5.58
C LYS A 126 -13.40 10.47 4.82
N HIS A 127 -12.64 9.40 4.60
CA HIS A 127 -11.35 9.42 3.89
C HIS A 127 -11.48 9.26 2.38
N ASN A 128 -12.69 9.31 1.85
CA ASN A 128 -12.98 9.20 0.42
C ASN A 128 -12.28 8.00 -0.25
N PHE A 129 -12.22 6.86 0.48
CA PHE A 129 -11.57 5.62 0.02
C PHE A 129 -10.09 5.79 -0.39
N GLY A 130 -9.38 6.73 0.21
CA GLY A 130 -8.01 7.06 -0.14
C GLY A 130 -7.85 7.87 -1.43
N MET A 131 -8.95 8.28 -2.05
CA MET A 131 -8.91 9.11 -3.27
C MET A 131 -8.80 10.59 -2.90
N ALA A 132 -7.60 11.12 -2.96
CA ALA A 132 -7.34 12.50 -2.53
C ALA A 132 -7.83 13.53 -3.55
N ARG A 133 -8.28 14.67 -3.00
CA ARG A 133 -8.58 15.91 -3.71
C ARG A 133 -7.31 16.77 -3.81
N PRO A 134 -7.34 17.91 -4.56
CA PRO A 134 -6.18 18.80 -4.70
C PRO A 134 -5.56 19.22 -3.39
N GLU A 135 -6.39 19.40 -2.34
CA GLU A 135 -5.96 19.82 -1.02
C GLU A 135 -5.04 18.78 -0.36
N GLY A 136 -5.29 17.49 -0.60
CA GLY A 136 -4.45 16.40 -0.11
C GLY A 136 -3.06 16.43 -0.74
N TYR A 137 -2.97 16.59 -2.06
CA TYR A 137 -1.68 16.66 -2.77
C TYR A 137 -0.90 17.93 -2.43
N ARG A 138 -1.57 19.07 -2.29
CA ARG A 138 -0.93 20.32 -1.82
C ARG A 138 -0.45 20.21 -0.37
N LYS A 139 -1.17 19.47 0.49
CA LYS A 139 -0.69 19.13 1.83
C LYS A 139 0.56 18.27 1.78
N ALA A 140 0.60 17.26 0.91
CA ALA A 140 1.77 16.41 0.70
C ALA A 140 2.97 17.25 0.22
N GLU A 141 2.80 18.08 -0.82
CA GLU A 141 3.81 19.04 -1.30
C GLU A 141 4.37 19.88 -0.14
N ARG A 142 3.50 20.50 0.65
CA ARG A 142 3.90 21.35 1.79
C ARG A 142 4.72 20.58 2.83
N LEU A 143 4.34 19.33 3.15
CA LEU A 143 5.07 18.52 4.13
C LEU A 143 6.42 18.06 3.58
N MET A 144 6.51 17.70 2.30
CA MET A 144 7.77 17.40 1.64
C MET A 144 8.73 18.59 1.65
N GLN A 145 8.26 19.77 1.29
CA GLN A 145 9.06 21.01 1.34
C GLN A 145 9.53 21.34 2.77
N MET A 146 8.69 21.09 3.78
CA MET A 146 9.06 21.28 5.17
C MET A 146 10.11 20.26 5.60
N ALA A 147 9.94 18.98 5.27
CA ALA A 147 10.91 17.92 5.56
C ALA A 147 12.26 18.21 4.91
N ASP A 148 12.27 18.62 3.64
CA ASP A 148 13.48 19.00 2.92
C ASP A 148 14.22 20.17 3.57
N ARG A 149 13.47 21.19 4.01
CA ARG A 149 14.03 22.37 4.68
C ARG A 149 14.73 22.02 6.00
N PHE A 150 14.18 21.07 6.75
CA PHE A 150 14.73 20.66 8.06
C PHE A 150 15.67 19.45 7.98
N GLY A 151 15.95 18.93 6.78
CA GLY A 151 16.83 17.78 6.59
C GLY A 151 16.23 16.47 7.13
N ILE A 152 14.89 16.33 7.15
CA ILE A 152 14.18 15.18 7.69
C ILE A 152 13.79 14.25 6.55
N PRO A 153 14.14 12.94 6.58
CA PRO A 153 13.72 11.97 5.59
C PRO A 153 12.19 11.84 5.47
N VAL A 154 11.72 11.46 4.29
CA VAL A 154 10.28 11.28 4.00
C VAL A 154 9.96 9.82 3.76
N VAL A 155 8.89 9.33 4.38
CA VAL A 155 8.28 8.02 4.09
C VAL A 155 6.86 8.25 3.59
N SER A 156 6.55 7.69 2.42
CA SER A 156 5.22 7.75 1.82
C SER A 156 4.56 6.37 1.82
N LEU A 157 3.34 6.26 2.36
CA LEU A 157 2.53 5.04 2.37
C LEU A 157 1.42 5.17 1.32
N VAL A 158 1.49 4.36 0.26
CA VAL A 158 0.61 4.48 -0.90
C VAL A 158 -0.49 3.44 -0.85
N ASP A 159 -1.74 3.89 -0.75
CA ASP A 159 -2.93 3.03 -0.82
C ASP A 159 -4.13 3.80 -1.36
N THR A 160 -4.23 3.92 -2.67
CA THR A 160 -5.31 4.62 -3.37
C THR A 160 -5.65 3.95 -4.69
N ALA A 161 -6.93 3.93 -5.03
CA ALA A 161 -7.38 3.54 -6.38
C ALA A 161 -7.07 4.62 -7.44
N GLY A 162 -6.72 5.84 -7.01
CA GLY A 162 -6.40 6.98 -7.85
C GLY A 162 -6.78 8.31 -7.20
N ALA A 163 -6.56 9.41 -7.89
CA ALA A 163 -7.02 10.72 -7.46
C ALA A 163 -8.55 10.83 -7.57
N TYR A 164 -9.19 11.63 -6.73
CA TYR A 164 -10.64 11.86 -6.79
C TYR A 164 -11.06 12.50 -8.13
N PRO A 165 -11.97 11.85 -8.90
CA PRO A 165 -12.30 12.27 -10.27
C PRO A 165 -13.50 13.23 -10.34
N GLY A 166 -13.89 13.87 -9.22
CA GLY A 166 -15.07 14.71 -9.15
C GLY A 166 -14.85 16.12 -9.70
N ILE A 167 -15.90 16.74 -10.23
CA ILE A 167 -15.91 18.09 -10.80
C ILE A 167 -15.26 19.11 -9.86
N GLY A 168 -15.61 19.09 -8.56
CA GLY A 168 -15.03 20.02 -7.60
C GLY A 168 -13.52 19.85 -7.38
N ALA A 169 -12.94 18.70 -7.71
CA ALA A 169 -11.49 18.53 -7.69
C ALA A 169 -10.85 19.14 -8.95
N GLU A 170 -11.47 18.93 -10.12
CA GLU A 170 -11.00 19.54 -11.37
C GLU A 170 -11.05 21.08 -11.30
N GLU A 171 -12.15 21.65 -10.78
CA GLU A 171 -12.30 23.10 -10.57
C GLU A 171 -11.21 23.71 -9.67
N ARG A 172 -10.67 22.92 -8.74
CA ARG A 172 -9.60 23.34 -7.83
C ARG A 172 -8.21 22.89 -8.25
N GLY A 173 -8.05 22.42 -9.50
CA GLY A 173 -6.76 22.10 -10.10
C GLY A 173 -6.17 20.77 -9.67
N GLN A 174 -6.94 19.66 -9.81
CA GLN A 174 -6.50 18.31 -9.46
C GLN A 174 -5.20 17.92 -10.17
N GLY A 175 -5.13 18.10 -11.48
CA GLY A 175 -3.93 17.75 -12.26
C GLY A 175 -2.70 18.58 -11.86
N GLU A 176 -2.87 19.88 -11.60
CA GLU A 176 -1.79 20.76 -11.13
C GLU A 176 -1.29 20.36 -9.75
N ALA A 177 -2.19 20.03 -8.82
CA ALA A 177 -1.81 19.63 -7.48
C ALA A 177 -1.03 18.30 -7.46
N ILE A 178 -1.44 17.34 -8.31
CA ILE A 178 -0.70 16.08 -8.51
C ILE A 178 0.69 16.37 -9.08
N ALA A 179 0.78 17.18 -10.14
CA ALA A 179 2.04 17.52 -10.78
C ALA A 179 3.01 18.20 -9.81
N ARG A 180 2.54 19.16 -9.01
CA ARG A 180 3.36 19.83 -8.00
C ARG A 180 3.83 18.91 -6.88
N SER A 181 2.98 18.01 -6.41
CA SER A 181 3.38 17.02 -5.40
C SER A 181 4.45 16.08 -5.94
N THR A 182 4.30 15.65 -7.21
CA THR A 182 5.32 14.84 -7.90
C THR A 182 6.64 15.60 -8.04
N ASP A 183 6.59 16.86 -8.47
CA ASP A 183 7.76 17.72 -8.62
C ASP A 183 8.48 17.93 -7.29
N ALA A 184 7.73 18.25 -6.22
CA ALA A 184 8.27 18.38 -4.88
C ALA A 184 8.96 17.09 -4.40
N SER A 185 8.37 15.92 -4.69
CA SER A 185 8.97 14.62 -4.37
C SER A 185 10.29 14.40 -5.13
N LEU A 186 10.35 14.78 -6.41
CA LEU A 186 11.55 14.65 -7.25
C LEU A 186 12.66 15.62 -6.83
N GLU A 187 12.31 16.80 -6.31
CA GLU A 187 13.28 17.84 -5.88
C GLU A 187 13.82 17.67 -4.47
N LEU A 188 13.30 16.73 -3.66
CA LEU A 188 13.80 16.48 -2.32
C LEU A 188 15.32 16.21 -2.29
N GLY A 189 16.04 16.95 -1.46
CA GLY A 189 17.44 16.69 -1.15
C GLY A 189 17.64 15.77 0.07
N VAL A 190 16.55 15.25 0.63
CA VAL A 190 16.56 14.27 1.72
C VAL A 190 16.16 12.89 1.20
N PRO A 191 16.56 11.79 1.87
CA PRO A 191 16.07 10.46 1.57
C PRO A 191 14.54 10.40 1.50
N ASN A 192 14.00 9.77 0.46
CA ASN A 192 12.57 9.59 0.27
C ASN A 192 12.28 8.13 -0.07
N ILE A 193 11.45 7.49 0.74
CA ILE A 193 11.05 6.09 0.60
C ILE A 193 9.53 6.06 0.37
N ALA A 194 9.07 5.34 -0.64
CA ALA A 194 7.66 5.09 -0.85
C ALA A 194 7.36 3.59 -0.71
N VAL A 195 6.24 3.26 -0.09
CA VAL A 195 5.78 1.87 0.06
C VAL A 195 4.36 1.75 -0.46
N VAL A 196 4.15 0.93 -1.48
CA VAL A 196 2.81 0.57 -1.94
C VAL A 196 2.28 -0.53 -1.03
N ILE A 197 1.38 -0.17 -0.11
CA ILE A 197 0.85 -1.06 0.93
C ILE A 197 -0.45 -1.79 0.53
N GLY A 198 -1.11 -1.33 -0.53
CA GLY A 198 -2.33 -1.91 -1.08
C GLY A 198 -2.47 -1.60 -2.56
N GLU A 199 -3.22 -0.56 -2.92
CA GLU A 199 -3.35 -0.11 -4.31
C GLU A 199 -2.48 1.11 -4.58
N GLY A 200 -1.63 1.04 -5.61
CA GLY A 200 -0.90 2.18 -6.16
C GLY A 200 -1.59 2.68 -7.43
N GLY A 201 -2.67 3.44 -7.31
CA GLY A 201 -3.50 3.86 -8.45
C GLY A 201 -3.06 5.19 -9.08
N SER A 202 -2.66 5.14 -10.35
CA SER A 202 -2.58 6.29 -11.26
C SER A 202 -1.79 7.50 -10.71
N GLY A 203 -2.17 8.70 -11.12
CA GLY A 203 -1.58 9.96 -10.66
C GLY A 203 -1.64 10.16 -9.14
N GLY A 204 -2.66 9.60 -8.49
CA GLY A 204 -2.78 9.64 -7.03
C GLY A 204 -1.60 8.98 -6.34
N ALA A 205 -1.19 7.81 -6.81
CA ALA A 205 -0.02 7.12 -6.29
C ALA A 205 1.29 7.84 -6.62
N ILE A 206 1.47 8.21 -7.90
CA ILE A 206 2.70 8.86 -8.39
C ILE A 206 3.00 10.15 -7.64
N ALA A 207 1.97 10.90 -7.25
CA ALA A 207 2.07 12.17 -6.53
C ALA A 207 2.89 12.11 -5.24
N ILE A 208 2.97 10.94 -4.60
CA ILE A 208 3.76 10.71 -3.38
C ILE A 208 4.74 9.52 -3.48
N ALA A 209 4.76 8.83 -4.62
CA ALA A 209 5.60 7.64 -4.82
C ALA A 209 6.87 7.90 -5.66
N SER A 210 7.15 9.14 -6.07
CA SER A 210 8.33 9.48 -6.86
C SER A 210 9.60 9.55 -5.98
N ALA A 211 9.99 8.39 -5.41
CA ALA A 211 10.95 8.27 -4.31
C ALA A 211 12.30 7.67 -4.72
N ASN A 212 13.34 7.84 -3.88
CA ASN A 212 14.65 7.19 -4.05
C ASN A 212 14.53 5.67 -4.05
N ARG A 213 13.70 5.14 -3.13
CA ARG A 213 13.35 3.73 -3.07
C ARG A 213 11.84 3.60 -3.09
N VAL A 214 11.34 2.78 -3.99
CA VAL A 214 9.93 2.41 -4.07
C VAL A 214 9.81 0.94 -3.69
N LEU A 215 9.22 0.69 -2.54
CA LEU A 215 8.95 -0.63 -2.01
C LEU A 215 7.49 -0.99 -2.31
N MET A 216 7.18 -2.26 -2.42
CA MET A 216 5.81 -2.70 -2.68
C MET A 216 5.55 -4.01 -1.93
N LEU A 217 4.43 -4.11 -1.24
CA LEU A 217 4.04 -5.36 -0.61
C LEU A 217 3.73 -6.41 -1.68
N GLU A 218 4.03 -7.67 -1.36
CA GLU A 218 3.96 -8.82 -2.29
C GLU A 218 2.62 -8.97 -3.01
N HIS A 219 1.52 -8.69 -2.29
CA HIS A 219 0.16 -8.78 -2.82
C HIS A 219 -0.49 -7.42 -3.07
N ALA A 220 0.29 -6.34 -3.08
CA ALA A 220 -0.14 -5.04 -3.55
C ALA A 220 -0.20 -5.00 -5.09
N ILE A 221 -0.87 -3.98 -5.65
CA ILE A 221 -0.88 -3.70 -7.08
C ILE A 221 -0.43 -2.26 -7.36
N TYR A 222 0.24 -2.05 -8.51
CA TYR A 222 0.62 -0.72 -8.97
C TYR A 222 0.19 -0.55 -10.44
N THR A 223 -0.67 0.42 -10.71
CA THR A 223 -1.39 0.50 -11.98
C THR A 223 -1.74 1.93 -12.37
N VAL A 224 -1.88 2.19 -13.67
CA VAL A 224 -2.30 3.48 -14.21
C VAL A 224 -3.83 3.67 -14.22
N ILE A 225 -4.58 2.57 -14.16
CA ILE A 225 -6.04 2.55 -14.12
C ILE A 225 -6.49 1.24 -13.45
N SER A 226 -7.68 1.19 -12.85
CA SER A 226 -8.21 -0.06 -12.32
C SER A 226 -8.43 -1.10 -13.42
N PRO A 227 -8.27 -2.41 -13.14
CA PRO A 227 -8.56 -3.45 -14.12
C PRO A 227 -9.96 -3.37 -14.71
N GLU A 228 -10.96 -3.01 -13.91
CA GLU A 228 -12.35 -2.80 -14.35
C GLU A 228 -12.46 -1.60 -15.30
N GLY A 229 -11.76 -0.51 -15.00
CA GLY A 229 -11.68 0.67 -15.85
C GLY A 229 -11.03 0.35 -17.20
N ALA A 230 -9.92 -0.37 -17.19
CA ALA A 230 -9.23 -0.82 -18.40
C ALA A 230 -10.14 -1.74 -19.24
N ALA A 231 -10.82 -2.70 -18.60
CA ALA A 231 -11.75 -3.61 -19.27
C ALA A 231 -12.90 -2.84 -19.93
N SER A 232 -13.46 -1.85 -19.24
CA SER A 232 -14.50 -0.98 -19.76
C SER A 232 -14.05 -0.20 -21.00
N ILE A 233 -12.84 0.35 -20.98
CA ILE A 233 -12.29 1.14 -22.10
C ILE A 233 -11.96 0.25 -23.29
N LEU A 234 -11.28 -0.87 -23.07
CA LEU A 234 -10.75 -1.72 -24.14
C LEU A 234 -11.82 -2.61 -24.76
N TRP A 235 -12.70 -3.16 -23.96
CA TRP A 235 -13.68 -4.17 -24.41
C TRP A 235 -15.13 -3.74 -24.21
N ARG A 236 -15.40 -2.59 -23.55
CA ARG A 236 -16.74 -2.15 -23.13
C ARG A 236 -17.46 -3.18 -22.28
N ASP A 237 -16.69 -3.99 -21.53
CA ASP A 237 -17.17 -5.08 -20.71
C ASP A 237 -16.34 -5.22 -19.43
N THR A 238 -16.90 -4.81 -18.31
CA THR A 238 -16.23 -4.85 -17.00
C THR A 238 -16.01 -6.28 -16.48
N SER A 239 -16.74 -7.30 -17.02
CA SER A 239 -16.52 -8.71 -16.65
C SER A 239 -15.13 -9.22 -17.07
N LYS A 240 -14.46 -8.54 -17.98
CA LYS A 240 -13.09 -8.82 -18.43
C LYS A 240 -11.98 -8.23 -17.53
N ALA A 241 -12.32 -7.79 -16.33
CA ALA A 241 -11.34 -7.23 -15.37
C ALA A 241 -10.18 -8.20 -15.07
N GLN A 242 -10.40 -9.51 -15.06
CA GLN A 242 -9.35 -10.52 -14.86
C GLN A 242 -8.35 -10.55 -16.02
N GLU A 243 -8.84 -10.48 -17.26
CA GLU A 243 -8.00 -10.41 -18.45
C GLU A 243 -7.19 -9.10 -18.46
N ALA A 244 -7.85 -8.00 -18.09
CA ALA A 244 -7.21 -6.70 -17.95
C ALA A 244 -6.08 -6.73 -16.91
N ALA A 245 -6.33 -7.23 -15.71
CA ALA A 245 -5.33 -7.35 -14.64
C ALA A 245 -4.08 -8.12 -15.11
N THR A 246 -4.30 -9.21 -15.84
CA THR A 246 -3.21 -10.05 -16.38
C THR A 246 -2.41 -9.32 -17.46
N SER A 247 -3.09 -8.62 -18.36
CA SER A 247 -2.48 -7.93 -19.51
C SER A 247 -1.73 -6.68 -19.08
N MET A 248 -2.21 -5.98 -18.05
CA MET A 248 -1.65 -4.72 -17.55
C MET A 248 -0.35 -4.89 -16.77
N LYS A 249 0.00 -6.10 -16.33
CA LYS A 249 1.23 -6.38 -15.59
C LYS A 249 1.37 -5.49 -14.33
N ILE A 250 0.46 -5.65 -13.39
CA ILE A 250 0.28 -4.74 -12.25
C ILE A 250 0.81 -5.28 -10.92
N THR A 251 1.36 -6.51 -10.91
CA THR A 251 1.82 -7.17 -9.70
C THR A 251 3.19 -6.67 -9.24
N ALA A 252 3.55 -6.95 -7.99
CA ALA A 252 4.87 -6.60 -7.45
C ALA A 252 6.00 -7.25 -8.28
N ASP A 253 5.82 -8.50 -8.72
CA ASP A 253 6.78 -9.21 -9.57
C ASP A 253 6.93 -8.52 -10.94
N ASP A 254 5.83 -8.07 -11.54
CA ASP A 254 5.87 -7.32 -12.80
C ASP A 254 6.60 -5.97 -12.61
N MET A 255 6.27 -5.23 -11.55
CA MET A 255 6.90 -3.93 -11.26
C MET A 255 8.39 -4.07 -10.96
N MET A 256 8.80 -5.12 -10.26
CA MET A 256 10.21 -5.42 -10.02
C MET A 256 10.95 -5.74 -11.31
N ARG A 257 10.36 -6.58 -12.16
CA ARG A 257 10.92 -6.93 -13.46
C ARG A 257 11.10 -5.72 -14.39
N PHE A 258 10.17 -4.76 -14.32
CA PHE A 258 10.25 -3.52 -15.11
C PHE A 258 11.15 -2.44 -14.51
N GLY A 259 11.68 -2.66 -13.30
CA GLY A 259 12.50 -1.67 -12.60
C GLY A 259 11.70 -0.47 -12.09
N VAL A 260 10.37 -0.61 -11.95
CA VAL A 260 9.49 0.44 -11.41
C VAL A 260 9.60 0.52 -9.89
N ILE A 261 9.78 -0.64 -9.24
CA ILE A 261 10.04 -0.74 -7.80
C ILE A 261 11.44 -1.29 -7.55
N ASP A 262 11.97 -1.04 -6.34
CA ASP A 262 13.32 -1.44 -5.93
C ASP A 262 13.31 -2.68 -5.04
N GLN A 263 12.19 -2.97 -4.36
CA GLN A 263 12.08 -4.11 -3.45
C GLN A 263 10.63 -4.58 -3.31
N ILE A 264 10.45 -5.89 -3.24
CA ILE A 264 9.20 -6.52 -2.80
C ILE A 264 9.31 -6.79 -1.30
N VAL A 265 8.33 -6.33 -0.54
CA VAL A 265 8.19 -6.63 0.89
C VAL A 265 7.30 -7.86 1.03
N THR A 266 7.88 -8.95 1.50
CA THR A 266 7.16 -10.22 1.69
C THR A 266 6.04 -10.07 2.71
N GLU A 267 4.88 -10.61 2.39
CA GLU A 267 3.73 -10.67 3.29
C GLU A 267 3.67 -12.02 4.04
N PRO A 268 3.03 -12.06 5.22
CA PRO A 268 2.78 -13.32 5.90
C PRO A 268 1.88 -14.25 5.07
N PRO A 269 1.91 -15.57 5.32
CA PRO A 269 1.04 -16.52 4.64
C PRO A 269 -0.43 -16.11 4.71
N GLY A 270 -1.08 -16.00 3.56
CA GLY A 270 -2.46 -15.53 3.46
C GLY A 270 -2.61 -14.01 3.38
N GLY A 271 -1.50 -13.25 3.29
CA GLY A 271 -1.51 -11.80 3.07
C GLY A 271 -1.58 -10.95 4.35
N ALA A 272 -1.34 -9.66 4.18
CA ALA A 272 -1.26 -8.69 5.28
C ALA A 272 -2.55 -8.57 6.13
N HIS A 273 -3.72 -8.88 5.56
CA HIS A 273 -4.99 -8.86 6.27
C HIS A 273 -5.16 -10.02 7.27
N ARG A 274 -4.41 -11.11 7.12
CA ARG A 274 -4.44 -12.24 8.06
C ARG A 274 -3.50 -12.05 9.26
N ASP A 275 -2.38 -11.39 9.05
CA ASP A 275 -1.42 -11.03 10.10
C ASP A 275 -0.87 -9.62 9.86
N PRO A 276 -1.68 -8.58 10.21
CA PRO A 276 -1.29 -7.18 10.06
C PRO A 276 -0.01 -6.82 10.83
N ALA A 277 0.18 -7.40 12.01
CA ALA A 277 1.33 -7.10 12.85
C ALA A 277 2.65 -7.52 12.19
N THR A 278 2.72 -8.75 11.66
CA THR A 278 3.89 -9.23 10.91
C THR A 278 4.12 -8.43 9.63
N ALA A 279 3.06 -8.11 8.87
CA ALA A 279 3.17 -7.31 7.66
C ALA A 279 3.72 -5.90 7.94
N ILE A 280 3.23 -5.24 8.98
CA ILE A 280 3.70 -3.92 9.40
C ILE A 280 5.16 -3.98 9.86
N ALA A 281 5.52 -4.99 10.67
CA ALA A 281 6.89 -5.17 11.13
C ALA A 281 7.87 -5.38 9.96
N SER A 282 7.56 -6.27 9.01
CA SER A 282 8.37 -6.52 7.80
C SER A 282 8.53 -5.25 6.95
N THR A 283 7.45 -4.46 6.86
CA THR A 283 7.49 -3.16 6.17
C THR A 283 8.42 -2.19 6.89
N GLY A 284 8.35 -2.13 8.23
CA GLY A 284 9.23 -1.29 9.05
C GLY A 284 10.72 -1.65 8.88
N GLU A 285 11.05 -2.95 8.83
CA GLU A 285 12.43 -3.40 8.56
C GLU A 285 12.90 -2.97 7.17
N SER A 286 12.05 -3.13 6.16
CA SER A 286 12.37 -2.74 4.78
C SER A 286 12.57 -1.23 4.63
N ILE A 287 11.74 -0.41 5.31
CA ILE A 287 11.92 1.05 5.36
C ILE A 287 13.23 1.42 6.02
N ALA A 288 13.58 0.78 7.16
CA ALA A 288 14.82 1.06 7.87
C ALA A 288 16.04 0.76 6.98
N HIS A 289 16.07 -0.41 6.35
CA HIS A 289 17.15 -0.78 5.43
C HIS A 289 17.29 0.23 4.27
N ALA A 290 16.18 0.62 3.66
CA ALA A 290 16.19 1.59 2.56
C ALA A 290 16.67 2.99 3.01
N LEU A 291 16.37 3.40 4.24
CA LEU A 291 16.90 4.65 4.82
C LEU A 291 18.39 4.53 5.12
N GLU A 292 18.87 3.39 5.63
CA GLU A 292 20.30 3.12 5.88
C GLU A 292 21.13 3.17 4.61
N GLU A 293 20.64 2.62 3.48
CA GLU A 293 21.31 2.70 2.17
C GLU A 293 21.54 4.14 1.67
N LEU A 294 20.69 5.06 2.09
CA LEU A 294 20.73 6.47 1.69
C LEU A 294 21.39 7.36 2.78
N ALA A 295 21.72 6.76 3.93
CA ALA A 295 22.34 7.50 5.03
C ALA A 295 23.71 8.06 4.64
N GLY A 296 23.98 9.29 5.04
CA GLY A 296 25.27 9.95 4.79
C GLY A 296 25.48 10.47 3.36
N LEU A 297 24.52 10.23 2.44
CA LEU A 297 24.56 10.85 1.13
C LEU A 297 24.24 12.34 1.23
N ASP A 298 24.97 13.16 0.46
CA ASP A 298 24.67 14.59 0.34
C ASP A 298 23.39 14.83 -0.49
N ARG A 299 22.82 16.02 -0.34
CA ARG A 299 21.55 16.42 -0.95
C ARG A 299 21.55 16.30 -2.48
N GLU A 300 22.67 16.65 -3.12
CA GLU A 300 22.79 16.59 -4.58
C GLU A 300 22.82 15.13 -5.06
N THR A 301 23.56 14.28 -4.38
CA THR A 301 23.64 12.84 -4.68
C THR A 301 22.27 12.14 -4.51
N VAL A 302 21.54 12.42 -3.42
CA VAL A 302 20.19 11.89 -3.20
C VAL A 302 19.25 12.28 -4.34
N ARG A 303 19.25 13.55 -4.74
CA ARG A 303 18.41 14.06 -5.85
C ARG A 303 18.83 13.45 -7.18
N ARG A 304 20.14 13.41 -7.47
CA ARG A 304 20.67 12.84 -8.72
C ARG A 304 20.31 11.37 -8.86
N GLN A 305 20.52 10.54 -7.85
CA GLN A 305 20.16 9.11 -7.89
C GLN A 305 18.67 8.91 -8.20
N ARG A 306 17.78 9.69 -7.57
CA ARG A 306 16.35 9.64 -7.85
C ARG A 306 16.04 9.99 -9.29
N ARG A 307 16.62 11.08 -9.80
CA ARG A 307 16.42 11.51 -11.18
C ARG A 307 16.92 10.46 -12.18
N GLU A 308 18.11 9.91 -11.98
CA GLU A 308 18.71 8.89 -12.85
C GLU A 308 17.84 7.63 -12.89
N LYS A 309 17.29 7.19 -11.74
CA LYS A 309 16.36 6.08 -11.63
C LYS A 309 15.14 6.29 -12.53
N PHE A 310 14.44 7.40 -12.39
CA PHE A 310 13.23 7.64 -13.20
C PHE A 310 13.54 7.87 -14.69
N LEU A 311 14.68 8.44 -15.03
CA LEU A 311 15.14 8.56 -16.42
C LEU A 311 15.57 7.22 -17.03
N ALA A 312 15.89 6.22 -16.22
CA ALA A 312 16.24 4.88 -16.68
C ALA A 312 14.98 4.02 -16.97
N ASN A 313 13.83 4.36 -16.40
CA ASN A 313 12.58 3.63 -16.61
C ASN A 313 12.23 3.59 -18.12
N GLY A 314 11.89 2.39 -18.59
CA GLY A 314 11.50 2.15 -19.98
C GLY A 314 12.68 1.99 -20.98
N ARG A 315 13.92 2.34 -20.62
CA ARG A 315 15.07 2.17 -21.53
C ARG A 315 15.43 0.72 -21.83
N ALA A 316 15.12 -0.17 -20.89
CA ALA A 316 15.38 -1.61 -21.04
C ALA A 316 14.27 -2.36 -21.79
N LEU A 317 13.19 -1.67 -22.18
CA LEU A 317 12.02 -2.25 -22.84
C LEU A 317 12.03 -2.03 -24.37
N GLY A 318 13.05 -1.37 -24.91
CA GLY A 318 13.24 -1.04 -26.34
C GLY A 318 14.21 -1.96 -27.03
#